data_bc66faa77fab5dae42956d1e73f3a523
#
_entry.id   bc66faa77fab5dae42956d1e73f3a523
#
_cell.length_a   1.000
_cell.length_b   1.000
_cell.length_c   1.000
_cell.angle_alpha   90.00
_cell.angle_beta   90.00
_cell.angle_gamma   90.00
#
_symmetry.space_group_name_H-M   'P 1'
#
loop_
_entity.id
_entity.type
_entity.pdbx_description
1 polymer ?
#
loop_
_entity_poly.entity_id
_entity_poly.type
_entity_poly.pdbx_seq_one_letter_code
_entity_poly.pdbx_strand_id
1 'polypeptide(L)'
;MNRYRIIALIYAVLLFGGLLGSLFLTGHFAGDYTAAEGTPGARTETALRQNLPLRDALKRWKTTLLMLGGVQELDGIYFTGEGLIENLTVTDEALGEKNLAALQDYCREAEPYTVLLPSACAISSQLLPEAALLFDQETWLQNAAAALSPLCREVLNAYP
;
A
#
# COMPACT_ATOMS: atom_id res chain seq x y z
N MET A 1 -15.50 39.63 -23.59
CA MET A 1 -15.28 38.16 -23.50
C MET A 1 -15.69 37.69 -22.11
N ASN A 2 -16.55 36.69 -21.98
CA ASN A 2 -17.15 36.29 -20.70
C ASN A 2 -16.05 35.69 -19.79
N ARG A 3 -15.97 36.08 -18.52
CA ARG A 3 -14.92 35.63 -17.56
C ARG A 3 -14.78 34.10 -17.54
N TYR A 4 -15.90 33.39 -17.66
CA TYR A 4 -15.89 31.93 -17.71
C TYR A 4 -15.21 31.35 -18.96
N ARG A 5 -15.29 32.04 -20.11
CA ARG A 5 -14.61 31.60 -21.34
C ARG A 5 -13.10 31.78 -21.23
N ILE A 6 -12.64 32.84 -20.54
CA ILE A 6 -11.21 33.06 -20.29
C ILE A 6 -10.67 31.97 -19.36
N ILE A 7 -11.37 31.69 -18.27
CA ILE A 7 -10.99 30.63 -17.32
C ILE A 7 -10.96 29.27 -18.02
N ALA A 8 -11.99 28.93 -18.81
CA ALA A 8 -12.05 27.69 -19.56
C ALA A 8 -10.89 27.56 -20.57
N LEU A 9 -10.53 28.66 -21.22
CA LEU A 9 -9.43 28.70 -22.19
C LEU A 9 -8.08 28.52 -21.48
N ILE A 10 -7.87 29.14 -20.33
CA ILE A 10 -6.67 28.97 -19.51
C ILE A 10 -6.57 27.49 -19.06
N TYR A 11 -7.67 26.91 -18.59
CA TYR A 11 -7.71 25.50 -18.19
C TYR A 11 -7.39 24.56 -19.36
N ALA A 12 -7.97 24.82 -20.54
CA ALA A 12 -7.70 24.03 -21.73
C ALA A 12 -6.23 24.14 -22.15
N VAL A 13 -5.65 25.34 -22.15
CA VAL A 13 -4.23 25.55 -22.48
C VAL A 13 -3.30 24.85 -21.47
N LEU A 14 -3.61 24.91 -20.17
CA LEU A 14 -2.84 24.21 -19.13
C LEU A 14 -2.95 22.69 -19.26
N LEU A 15 -4.15 22.16 -19.51
CA LEU A 15 -4.36 20.72 -19.71
C LEU A 15 -3.67 20.22 -20.99
N PHE A 16 -3.94 20.85 -22.14
CA PHE A 16 -3.36 20.42 -23.40
C PHE A 16 -1.86 20.73 -23.49
N GLY A 17 -1.39 21.88 -22.98
CA GLY A 17 0.01 22.22 -22.92
C GLY A 17 0.80 21.30 -21.98
N GLY A 18 0.23 20.95 -20.84
CA GLY A 18 0.81 19.98 -19.91
C GLY A 18 0.88 18.56 -20.51
N LEU A 19 -0.18 18.15 -21.22
CA LEU A 19 -0.25 16.84 -21.89
C LEU A 19 0.76 16.75 -23.05
N LEU A 20 0.81 17.75 -23.90
CA LEU A 20 1.78 17.84 -25.00
C LEU A 20 3.22 17.96 -24.45
N GLY A 21 3.43 18.77 -23.42
CA GLY A 21 4.74 18.88 -22.77
C GLY A 21 5.21 17.55 -22.19
N SER A 22 4.30 16.78 -21.57
CA SER A 22 4.58 15.44 -21.07
C SER A 22 5.01 14.47 -22.17
N LEU A 23 4.31 14.50 -23.31
CA LEU A 23 4.59 13.61 -24.44
C LEU A 23 5.93 13.93 -25.13
N PHE A 24 6.29 15.20 -25.22
CA PHE A 24 7.49 15.64 -25.97
C PHE A 24 8.74 15.80 -25.10
N LEU A 25 8.59 16.22 -23.83
CA LEU A 25 9.73 16.50 -22.95
C LEU A 25 10.30 15.27 -22.24
N THR A 26 9.48 14.26 -21.97
CA THR A 26 9.96 13.09 -21.21
C THR A 26 10.53 11.99 -22.09
N GLY A 27 10.13 11.90 -23.36
CA GLY A 27 10.58 10.84 -24.28
C GLY A 27 10.25 9.40 -23.86
N HIS A 28 9.74 9.22 -22.63
CA HIS A 28 9.47 7.91 -22.03
C HIS A 28 8.08 7.36 -22.34
N PHE A 29 7.14 8.20 -22.81
CA PHE A 29 5.75 7.80 -23.05
C PHE A 29 5.63 6.56 -23.95
N ALA A 30 6.40 6.47 -25.02
CA ALA A 30 6.35 5.33 -25.93
C ALA A 30 6.82 4.03 -25.25
N GLY A 31 7.87 4.12 -24.42
CA GLY A 31 8.37 3.00 -23.64
C GLY A 31 7.35 2.52 -22.61
N ASP A 32 6.77 3.43 -21.85
CA ASP A 32 5.76 3.13 -20.84
C ASP A 32 4.46 2.59 -21.46
N TYR A 33 4.07 3.10 -22.64
CA TYR A 33 2.93 2.58 -23.39
C TYR A 33 3.15 1.13 -23.84
N THR A 34 4.36 0.80 -24.30
CA THR A 34 4.67 -0.56 -24.74
C THR A 34 4.85 -1.53 -23.59
N ALA A 35 5.34 -1.05 -22.45
CA ALA A 35 5.51 -1.85 -21.23
C ALA A 35 4.19 -2.10 -20.48
N ALA A 36 3.18 -1.24 -20.67
CA ALA A 36 1.90 -1.37 -19.98
C ALA A 36 1.07 -2.53 -20.57
N GLU A 37 0.44 -3.29 -19.68
CA GLU A 37 -0.48 -4.38 -20.04
C GLU A 37 -1.93 -3.89 -20.19
N GLY A 38 -2.72 -4.65 -20.96
CA GLY A 38 -4.16 -4.40 -21.12
C GLY A 38 -4.56 -3.82 -22.47
N THR A 39 -5.76 -3.24 -22.52
CA THR A 39 -6.33 -2.63 -23.73
C THR A 39 -5.56 -1.36 -24.14
N PRO A 40 -5.62 -0.93 -25.41
CA PRO A 40 -4.96 0.31 -25.86
C PRO A 40 -5.32 1.53 -24.99
N GLY A 41 -6.58 1.63 -24.53
CA GLY A 41 -7.03 2.71 -23.64
C GLY A 41 -6.34 2.66 -22.28
N ALA A 42 -6.28 1.48 -21.66
CA ALA A 42 -5.61 1.29 -20.38
C ALA A 42 -4.09 1.58 -20.46
N ARG A 43 -3.45 1.18 -21.54
CA ARG A 43 -2.04 1.47 -21.81
C ARG A 43 -1.78 2.97 -21.92
N THR A 44 -2.65 3.67 -22.66
CA THR A 44 -2.57 5.13 -22.80
C THR A 44 -2.75 5.80 -21.44
N GLU A 45 -3.72 5.38 -20.65
CA GLU A 45 -3.95 5.94 -19.29
C GLU A 45 -2.73 5.73 -18.40
N THR A 46 -2.17 4.52 -18.39
CA THR A 46 -0.99 4.19 -17.58
C THR A 46 0.21 5.05 -18.00
N ALA A 47 0.50 5.13 -19.30
CA ALA A 47 1.59 5.93 -19.81
C ALA A 47 1.40 7.43 -19.53
N LEU A 48 0.17 7.96 -19.66
CA LEU A 48 -0.16 9.34 -19.29
C LEU A 48 0.04 9.61 -17.81
N ARG A 49 -0.43 8.69 -16.95
CA ARG A 49 -0.27 8.82 -15.49
C ARG A 49 1.20 8.86 -15.08
N GLN A 50 2.05 8.08 -15.73
CA GLN A 50 3.49 8.02 -15.41
C GLN A 50 4.23 9.25 -15.90
N ASN A 51 3.84 9.78 -17.05
CA ASN A 51 4.51 10.93 -17.68
C ASN A 51 3.84 12.27 -17.39
N LEU A 52 2.90 12.36 -16.44
CA LEU A 52 2.24 13.62 -16.09
C LEU A 52 3.27 14.59 -15.48
N PRO A 53 3.49 15.78 -16.07
CA PRO A 53 4.40 16.76 -15.52
C PRO A 53 3.94 17.17 -14.10
N LEU A 54 4.92 17.37 -13.21
CA LEU A 54 4.67 17.70 -11.81
C LEU A 54 3.93 16.62 -11.00
N ARG A 55 3.79 15.39 -11.50
CA ARG A 55 3.09 14.30 -10.82
C ARG A 55 3.52 14.14 -9.35
N ASP A 56 4.83 14.12 -9.11
CA ASP A 56 5.34 13.93 -7.75
C ASP A 56 5.11 15.16 -6.87
N ALA A 57 5.18 16.36 -7.45
CA ALA A 57 4.82 17.58 -6.74
C ALA A 57 3.32 17.57 -6.38
N LEU A 58 2.45 17.20 -7.31
CA LEU A 58 1.00 17.10 -7.06
C LEU A 58 0.67 16.03 -6.03
N LYS A 59 1.36 14.87 -6.05
CA LYS A 59 1.20 13.85 -5.01
C LYS A 59 1.61 14.37 -3.64
N ARG A 60 2.78 15.01 -3.53
CA ARG A 60 3.24 15.62 -2.28
C ARG A 60 2.26 16.67 -1.77
N TRP A 61 1.76 17.54 -2.65
CA TRP A 61 0.75 18.54 -2.30
C TRP A 61 -0.55 17.91 -1.79
N LYS A 62 -1.06 16.89 -2.49
CA LYS A 62 -2.24 16.12 -2.05
C LYS A 62 -2.00 15.57 -0.64
N THR A 63 -0.91 14.86 -0.43
CA THR A 63 -0.59 14.26 0.88
C THR A 63 -0.46 15.33 1.96
N THR A 64 0.25 16.44 1.69
CA THR A 64 0.39 17.54 2.65
C THR A 64 -0.97 18.16 3.00
N LEU A 65 -1.85 18.39 2.02
CA LEU A 65 -3.18 18.93 2.27
C LEU A 65 -4.05 17.97 3.09
N LEU A 66 -3.96 16.67 2.85
CA LEU A 66 -4.67 15.65 3.62
C LEU A 66 -4.18 15.62 5.08
N MET A 67 -2.85 15.67 5.29
CA MET A 67 -2.26 15.74 6.63
C MET A 67 -2.66 17.01 7.37
N LEU A 68 -2.66 18.18 6.70
CA LEU A 68 -3.14 19.43 7.27
C LEU A 68 -4.65 19.39 7.58
N GLY A 69 -5.42 18.61 6.83
CA GLY A 69 -6.83 18.33 7.09
C GLY A 69 -7.09 17.32 8.22
N GLY A 70 -6.03 16.82 8.88
CA GLY A 70 -6.16 15.86 9.99
C GLY A 70 -6.36 14.41 9.53
N VAL A 71 -6.13 14.11 8.26
CA VAL A 71 -6.17 12.73 7.76
C VAL A 71 -4.95 11.97 8.29
N GLN A 72 -5.19 10.94 9.08
CA GLN A 72 -4.17 10.11 9.72
C GLN A 72 -3.92 8.79 8.99
N GLU A 73 -4.80 8.43 8.05
CA GLU A 73 -4.68 7.22 7.24
C GLU A 73 -4.97 7.52 5.78
N LEU A 74 -4.19 6.95 4.88
CA LEU A 74 -4.42 7.00 3.44
C LEU A 74 -4.01 5.67 2.80
N ASP A 75 -4.96 5.04 2.11
CA ASP A 75 -4.74 3.79 1.37
C ASP A 75 -4.10 2.67 2.25
N GLY A 76 -4.54 2.55 3.52
CA GLY A 76 -4.03 1.56 4.46
C GLY A 76 -2.68 1.91 5.10
N ILE A 77 -2.22 3.16 4.96
CA ILE A 77 -0.98 3.64 5.56
C ILE A 77 -1.31 4.71 6.59
N TYR A 78 -0.93 4.48 7.84
CA TYR A 78 -1.02 5.47 8.91
C TYR A 78 0.18 6.42 8.89
N PHE A 79 -0.13 7.70 9.05
CA PHE A 79 0.87 8.75 9.24
C PHE A 79 1.07 8.96 10.74
N THR A 80 2.21 8.54 11.26
CA THR A 80 2.59 8.74 12.66
C THR A 80 3.63 9.85 12.78
N GLY A 81 3.86 10.36 13.99
CA GLY A 81 4.92 11.35 14.23
C GLY A 81 6.33 10.82 13.95
N GLU A 82 6.51 9.50 13.95
CA GLU A 82 7.81 8.84 13.77
C GLU A 82 7.99 8.22 12.38
N GLY A 83 6.91 8.08 11.59
CA GLY A 83 7.01 7.48 10.26
C GLY A 83 5.69 7.04 9.68
N LEU A 84 5.78 6.12 8.73
CA LEU A 84 4.64 5.51 8.04
C LEU A 84 4.49 4.07 8.51
N ILE A 85 3.30 3.69 8.92
CA ILE A 85 2.99 2.33 9.36
C ILE A 85 1.88 1.78 8.46
N GLU A 86 2.15 0.67 7.78
CA GLU A 86 1.16 -0.01 6.97
C GLU A 86 0.18 -0.77 7.88
N ASN A 87 -1.12 -0.55 7.66
CA ASN A 87 -2.17 -1.29 8.34
C ASN A 87 -2.37 -2.64 7.66
N LEU A 88 -2.01 -3.71 8.36
CA LEU A 88 -2.30 -5.06 7.92
C LEU A 88 -3.69 -5.47 8.41
N THR A 89 -4.68 -5.27 7.58
CA THR A 89 -6.03 -5.82 7.82
C THR A 89 -6.09 -7.24 7.30
N VAL A 90 -6.52 -8.17 8.14
CA VAL A 90 -6.84 -9.52 7.69
C VAL A 90 -8.19 -9.48 7.00
N THR A 91 -8.17 -9.66 5.68
CA THR A 91 -9.38 -9.63 4.85
C THR A 91 -10.03 -11.00 4.69
N ASP A 92 -9.30 -12.08 4.99
CA ASP A 92 -9.76 -13.47 4.80
C ASP A 92 -9.19 -14.38 5.91
N GLU A 93 -9.99 -14.60 6.96
CA GLU A 93 -9.63 -15.49 8.07
C GLU A 93 -9.50 -16.95 7.58
N ALA A 94 -10.35 -17.38 6.66
CA ALA A 94 -10.31 -18.74 6.12
C ALA A 94 -9.01 -19.03 5.36
N LEU A 95 -8.45 -18.02 4.69
CA LEU A 95 -7.13 -18.12 4.06
C LEU A 95 -6.03 -18.24 5.12
N GLY A 96 -6.14 -17.52 6.22
CA GLY A 96 -5.22 -17.61 7.37
C GLY A 96 -5.20 -19.01 7.98
N GLU A 97 -6.36 -19.59 8.23
CA GLU A 97 -6.50 -20.97 8.75
C GLU A 97 -5.94 -21.99 7.76
N LYS A 98 -6.25 -21.86 6.47
CA LYS A 98 -5.71 -22.74 5.42
C LYS A 98 -4.19 -22.68 5.34
N ASN A 99 -3.61 -21.50 5.45
CA ASN A 99 -2.15 -21.33 5.45
C ASN A 99 -1.51 -21.94 6.70
N LEU A 100 -2.15 -21.79 7.86
CA LEU A 100 -1.68 -22.42 9.09
C LEU A 100 -1.75 -23.96 9.00
N ALA A 101 -2.82 -24.52 8.44
CA ALA A 101 -2.93 -25.95 8.22
C ALA A 101 -1.85 -26.50 7.28
N ALA A 102 -1.58 -25.79 6.17
CA ALA A 102 -0.50 -26.16 5.25
C ALA A 102 0.87 -26.11 5.92
N LEU A 103 1.09 -25.11 6.81
CA LEU A 103 2.33 -25.01 7.58
C LEU A 103 2.46 -26.14 8.60
N GLN A 104 1.35 -26.55 9.24
CA GLN A 104 1.35 -27.71 10.13
C GLN A 104 1.71 -29.02 9.42
N ASP A 105 1.18 -29.23 8.20
CA ASP A 105 1.51 -30.40 7.39
C ASP A 105 3.00 -30.42 7.04
N TYR A 106 3.57 -29.28 6.63
CA TYR A 106 4.99 -29.14 6.39
C TYR A 106 5.83 -29.42 7.67
N CYS A 107 5.41 -28.91 8.82
CA CYS A 107 6.12 -29.11 10.09
C CYS A 107 6.14 -30.58 10.52
N ARG A 108 5.07 -31.35 10.25
CA ARG A 108 5.04 -32.80 10.53
C ARG A 108 6.07 -33.58 9.73
N GLU A 109 6.36 -33.15 8.51
CA GLU A 109 7.32 -33.84 7.64
C GLU A 109 8.76 -33.43 7.89
N ALA A 110 8.99 -32.14 8.17
CA ALA A 110 10.34 -31.54 8.16
C ALA A 110 10.90 -31.22 9.57
N GLU A 111 10.06 -31.17 10.61
CA GLU A 111 10.43 -30.77 11.96
C GLU A 111 11.30 -29.48 12.00
N PRO A 112 10.86 -28.37 11.37
CA PRO A 112 11.70 -27.19 11.21
C PRO A 112 11.84 -26.37 12.51
N TYR A 113 12.79 -25.46 12.52
CA TYR A 113 12.78 -24.30 13.41
C TYR A 113 11.87 -23.24 12.81
N THR A 114 10.91 -22.74 13.58
CA THR A 114 9.92 -21.76 13.10
C THR A 114 10.03 -20.48 13.92
N VAL A 115 10.02 -19.34 13.23
CA VAL A 115 10.00 -18.02 13.88
C VAL A 115 8.75 -17.28 13.39
N LEU A 116 7.91 -16.87 14.33
CA LEU A 116 6.73 -16.06 14.08
C LEU A 116 7.07 -14.60 14.37
N LEU A 117 6.97 -13.76 13.35
CA LEU A 117 7.30 -12.35 13.45
C LEU A 117 6.01 -11.52 13.40
N PRO A 118 5.81 -10.61 14.38
CA PRO A 118 4.72 -9.64 14.31
C PRO A 118 4.98 -8.60 13.23
N SER A 119 3.91 -7.97 12.74
CA SER A 119 4.02 -6.84 11.81
C SER A 119 4.46 -5.56 12.54
N ALA A 120 4.97 -4.60 11.78
CA ALA A 120 5.30 -3.28 12.32
C ALA A 120 4.08 -2.60 12.97
N CYS A 121 2.89 -2.81 12.41
CA CYS A 121 1.63 -2.28 12.92
C CYS A 121 1.31 -2.83 14.33
N ALA A 122 1.56 -4.11 14.58
CA ALA A 122 1.31 -4.71 15.88
C ALA A 122 2.33 -4.23 16.94
N ILE A 123 3.61 -4.15 16.58
CA ILE A 123 4.68 -3.70 17.49
C ILE A 123 4.52 -2.22 17.86
N SER A 124 4.14 -1.39 16.87
CA SER A 124 4.05 0.06 17.03
C SER A 124 2.61 0.54 17.24
N SER A 125 1.74 -0.30 17.77
CA SER A 125 0.31 0.01 17.98
C SER A 125 0.09 1.28 18.81
N GLN A 126 0.97 1.57 19.74
CA GLN A 126 0.96 2.79 20.56
C GLN A 126 1.15 4.10 19.77
N LEU A 127 1.71 4.03 18.56
CA LEU A 127 1.91 5.18 17.69
C LEU A 127 0.70 5.43 16.78
N LEU A 128 -0.24 4.50 16.75
CA LEU A 128 -1.41 4.58 15.88
C LEU A 128 -2.54 5.38 16.53
N PRO A 129 -3.44 5.96 15.73
CA PRO A 129 -4.64 6.61 16.25
C PRO A 129 -5.50 5.63 17.06
N GLU A 130 -6.17 6.11 18.11
CA GLU A 130 -7.09 5.30 18.94
C GLU A 130 -8.23 4.65 18.12
N ALA A 131 -8.59 5.27 17.00
CA ALA A 131 -9.62 4.75 16.09
C ALA A 131 -9.09 3.73 15.07
N ALA A 132 -7.80 3.37 15.12
CA ALA A 132 -7.23 2.41 14.19
C ALA A 132 -7.83 1.02 14.43
N LEU A 133 -8.45 0.45 13.39
CA LEU A 133 -8.95 -0.92 13.42
C LEU A 133 -7.78 -1.88 13.18
N LEU A 134 -7.27 -2.45 14.25
CA LEU A 134 -6.16 -3.39 14.19
C LEU A 134 -6.66 -4.83 14.25
N PHE A 135 -6.02 -5.70 13.50
CA PHE A 135 -6.15 -7.14 13.68
C PHE A 135 -5.42 -7.55 14.97
N ASP A 136 -6.08 -8.36 15.81
CA ASP A 136 -5.47 -8.92 17.01
C ASP A 136 -4.40 -9.96 16.64
N GLN A 137 -3.24 -9.45 16.25
CA GLN A 137 -2.13 -10.27 15.80
C GLN A 137 -1.46 -11.00 16.97
N GLU A 138 -1.52 -10.47 18.19
CA GLU A 138 -0.97 -11.10 19.37
C GLU A 138 -1.65 -12.43 19.64
N THR A 139 -2.98 -12.42 19.79
CA THR A 139 -3.77 -13.63 20.00
C THR A 139 -3.60 -14.61 18.85
N TRP A 140 -3.56 -14.14 17.62
CA TRP A 140 -3.37 -15.00 16.44
C TRP A 140 -2.00 -15.69 16.45
N LEU A 141 -0.91 -14.96 16.73
CA LEU A 141 0.44 -15.50 16.78
C LEU A 141 0.62 -16.48 17.96
N GLN A 142 0.00 -16.19 19.11
CA GLN A 142 0.00 -17.12 20.24
C GLN A 142 -0.69 -18.45 19.90
N ASN A 143 -1.85 -18.38 19.26
CA ASN A 143 -2.58 -19.58 18.82
C ASN A 143 -1.79 -20.36 17.75
N ALA A 144 -1.19 -19.66 16.79
CA ALA A 144 -0.35 -20.29 15.78
C ALA A 144 0.89 -20.95 16.40
N ALA A 145 1.55 -20.30 17.35
CA ALA A 145 2.68 -20.87 18.08
C ALA A 145 2.28 -22.13 18.86
N ALA A 146 1.15 -22.11 19.56
CA ALA A 146 0.63 -23.28 20.28
C ALA A 146 0.32 -24.44 19.34
N ALA A 147 -0.25 -24.15 18.15
CA ALA A 147 -0.58 -25.16 17.15
C ALA A 147 0.66 -25.77 16.46
N LEU A 148 1.76 -25.03 16.34
CA LEU A 148 2.99 -25.47 15.68
C LEU A 148 4.00 -26.10 16.65
N SER A 149 3.97 -25.71 17.92
CA SER A 149 4.92 -26.19 18.95
C SER A 149 5.08 -27.70 19.02
N PRO A 150 4.02 -28.53 18.94
CA PRO A 150 4.17 -29.99 18.98
C PRO A 150 4.71 -30.60 17.69
N LEU A 151 4.83 -29.82 16.60
CA LEU A 151 5.17 -30.28 15.25
C LEU A 151 6.52 -29.80 14.78
N CYS A 152 7.06 -28.77 15.41
CA CYS A 152 8.34 -28.16 15.05
C CYS A 152 9.37 -28.49 16.14
N ARG A 153 10.67 -28.44 15.80
CA ARG A 153 11.74 -28.55 16.79
C ARG A 153 11.71 -27.44 17.81
N GLU A 154 11.45 -26.25 17.35
CA GLU A 154 11.33 -25.06 18.17
C GLU A 154 10.45 -24.04 17.46
N VAL A 155 9.61 -23.37 18.23
CA VAL A 155 8.79 -22.25 17.73
C VAL A 155 9.13 -21.03 18.57
N LEU A 156 9.69 -20.02 17.94
CA LEU A 156 9.97 -18.72 18.54
C LEU A 156 8.87 -17.75 18.14
N ASN A 157 8.11 -17.26 19.11
CA ASN A 157 7.20 -16.14 18.91
C ASN A 157 7.94 -14.85 19.33
N ALA A 158 8.24 -14.02 18.35
CA ALA A 158 8.97 -12.77 18.56
C ALA A 158 8.07 -11.57 18.91
N TYR A 159 6.82 -11.82 19.32
CA TYR A 159 5.96 -10.76 19.84
C TYR A 159 6.54 -10.28 21.18
N PRO A 160 6.71 -8.93 21.35
CA PRO A 160 7.36 -8.34 22.52
C PRO A 160 6.55 -8.52 23.82
#